data_1d4ef863c5915cf3ab48e10144e2aeaa
#
_entry.id   1d4ef863c5915cf3ab48e10144e2aeaa
#
_cell.length_a   1.000
_cell.length_b   1.000
_cell.length_c   1.000
_cell.angle_alpha   90.00
_cell.angle_beta   90.00
_cell.angle_gamma   90.00
#
_symmetry.space_group_name_H-M   'P 1'
#
loop_
_entity.id
_entity.type
_entity.pdbx_description
1 polymer ?
#
loop_
_entity_poly.entity_id
_entity_poly.type
_entity_poly.pdbx_seq_one_letter_code
_entity_poly.pdbx_strand_id
1 'polypeptide(L)'
;MKRLICLCAPLLAVLFASAVTRADQVDNYLKSQMQQHRIPGLTLKIIRDGKAIKTAAYGLANVELNVPAKPETVFEIGSVTKQFTAAGILFLAQEGKLSVDDKISQHLKDTPEAWANVTIRHLLTHTSGIKSYTGLDGFQLWRHLTQDQFIKAIGKEPMEFQPGDSWKYCNTGFSLLGYIIENVSGKNYWDFMGERVFQPLGMRATTNRRPSLIIPNRAAGYEQTNHLWVNRDSDLTDVFSAGAIASNVGDLAKWSAALDGDRLLIAASKAQMWTPVKLNDGKTRKYGFGWNVDAVEGHKNIGHGGSTSGFSASIQRFPDDRLAVIILTNTDEEIATTLAREVATFFFTKPGATK
;
A
#
# COMPACT_ATOMS: atom_id res chain seq x y z
N MET A 1 -34.65 -78.26 -18.16
CA MET A 1 -34.70 -76.93 -18.73
C MET A 1 -34.61 -75.96 -17.57
N LYS A 2 -33.35 -75.39 -17.28
CA LYS A 2 -33.11 -74.38 -16.23
C LYS A 2 -32.95 -73.04 -16.91
N ARG A 3 -33.83 -72.09 -16.63
CA ARG A 3 -33.76 -70.71 -17.16
C ARG A 3 -32.80 -69.92 -16.29
N LEU A 4 -31.78 -69.39 -16.91
CA LEU A 4 -30.85 -68.45 -16.33
C LEU A 4 -31.47 -67.05 -16.43
N ILE A 5 -31.70 -66.38 -15.28
CA ILE A 5 -32.18 -65.02 -15.25
C ILE A 5 -30.88 -64.12 -15.05
N CYS A 6 -30.56 -63.41 -16.11
CA CYS A 6 -29.48 -62.40 -16.06
C CYS A 6 -30.03 -61.11 -15.45
N LEU A 7 -29.61 -60.75 -14.19
CA LEU A 7 -29.88 -59.43 -13.60
C LEU A 7 -28.81 -58.44 -14.09
N CYS A 8 -29.19 -57.57 -14.98
CA CYS A 8 -28.41 -56.37 -15.28
C CYS A 8 -28.67 -55.31 -14.20
N ALA A 9 -27.72 -55.07 -13.33
CA ALA A 9 -27.74 -53.92 -12.43
C ALA A 9 -27.25 -52.66 -13.17
N PRO A 10 -27.99 -51.53 -13.14
CA PRO A 10 -27.50 -50.28 -13.74
C PRO A 10 -26.42 -49.69 -12.86
N LEU A 11 -25.23 -49.51 -13.42
CA LEU A 11 -24.13 -48.79 -12.82
C LEU A 11 -24.49 -47.28 -12.80
N LEU A 12 -24.92 -46.77 -11.64
CA LEU A 12 -25.20 -45.36 -11.45
C LEU A 12 -23.83 -44.64 -11.29
N ALA A 13 -23.33 -44.04 -12.36
CA ALA A 13 -22.18 -43.16 -12.34
C ALA A 13 -22.58 -41.86 -11.64
N VAL A 14 -22.25 -41.72 -10.36
CA VAL A 14 -22.39 -40.47 -9.63
C VAL A 14 -21.27 -39.53 -10.08
N LEU A 15 -21.58 -38.59 -10.97
CA LEU A 15 -20.74 -37.48 -11.33
C LEU A 15 -20.64 -36.53 -10.11
N PHE A 16 -19.56 -36.62 -9.33
CA PHE A 16 -19.20 -35.61 -8.37
C PHE A 16 -18.74 -34.35 -9.12
N ALA A 17 -19.67 -33.44 -9.42
CA ALA A 17 -19.33 -32.09 -9.79
C ALA A 17 -18.75 -31.43 -8.53
N SER A 18 -17.42 -31.36 -8.42
CA SER A 18 -16.73 -30.61 -7.35
C SER A 18 -17.15 -29.15 -7.47
N ALA A 19 -17.91 -28.67 -6.48
CA ALA A 19 -18.24 -27.25 -6.42
C ALA A 19 -16.93 -26.44 -6.30
N VAL A 20 -16.67 -25.57 -7.26
CA VAL A 20 -15.50 -24.66 -7.24
C VAL A 20 -15.62 -23.78 -6.00
N THR A 21 -14.65 -23.86 -5.12
CA THR A 21 -14.63 -23.04 -3.91
C THR A 21 -14.25 -21.59 -4.26
N ARG A 22 -14.58 -20.64 -3.38
CA ARG A 22 -14.11 -19.24 -3.56
C ARG A 22 -12.58 -19.15 -3.59
N ALA A 23 -11.89 -20.03 -2.88
CA ALA A 23 -10.43 -20.11 -2.91
C ALA A 23 -9.92 -20.51 -4.30
N ASP A 24 -10.56 -21.48 -4.95
CA ASP A 24 -10.20 -21.93 -6.31
C ASP A 24 -10.51 -20.84 -7.36
N GLN A 25 -11.61 -20.10 -7.18
CA GLN A 25 -11.93 -18.96 -8.05
C GLN A 25 -10.84 -17.88 -7.99
N VAL A 26 -10.33 -17.55 -6.79
CA VAL A 26 -9.21 -16.62 -6.61
C VAL A 26 -7.95 -17.14 -7.29
N ASP A 27 -7.61 -18.43 -7.13
CA ASP A 27 -6.44 -19.03 -7.75
C ASP A 27 -6.51 -18.97 -9.29
N ASN A 28 -7.65 -19.36 -9.85
CA ASN A 28 -7.87 -19.34 -11.31
C ASN A 28 -7.82 -17.92 -11.86
N TYR A 29 -8.45 -16.95 -11.18
CA TYR A 29 -8.42 -15.55 -11.55
C TYR A 29 -6.99 -15.01 -11.54
N LEU A 30 -6.25 -15.15 -10.43
CA LEU A 30 -4.90 -14.61 -10.33
C LEU A 30 -3.93 -15.26 -11.31
N LYS A 31 -4.00 -16.57 -11.53
CA LYS A 31 -3.15 -17.24 -12.53
C LYS A 31 -3.44 -16.74 -13.95
N SER A 32 -4.71 -16.51 -14.29
CA SER A 32 -5.11 -15.92 -15.57
C SER A 32 -4.56 -14.50 -15.73
N GLN A 33 -4.68 -13.65 -14.69
CA GLN A 33 -4.18 -12.28 -14.72
C GLN A 33 -2.65 -12.25 -14.80
N MET A 34 -1.96 -13.11 -14.05
CA MET A 34 -0.51 -13.22 -14.13
C MET A 34 -0.03 -13.60 -15.53
N GLN A 35 -0.74 -14.50 -16.22
CA GLN A 35 -0.43 -14.87 -17.60
C GLN A 35 -0.71 -13.70 -18.57
N GLN A 36 -1.86 -13.04 -18.43
CA GLN A 36 -2.28 -11.94 -19.29
C GLN A 36 -1.33 -10.74 -19.17
N HIS A 37 -0.97 -10.35 -17.94
CA HIS A 37 -0.13 -9.21 -17.62
C HIS A 37 1.36 -9.58 -17.45
N ARG A 38 1.71 -10.85 -17.70
CA ARG A 38 3.08 -11.37 -17.57
C ARG A 38 3.74 -10.99 -16.24
N ILE A 39 3.02 -11.16 -15.14
CA ILE A 39 3.53 -10.88 -13.79
C ILE A 39 4.47 -12.00 -13.37
N PRO A 40 5.77 -11.73 -13.09
CA PRO A 40 6.74 -12.79 -12.74
C PRO A 40 6.38 -13.50 -11.45
N GLY A 41 6.02 -12.73 -10.40
CA GLY A 41 5.69 -13.26 -9.09
C GLY A 41 4.63 -12.42 -8.38
N LEU A 42 3.82 -13.10 -7.58
CA LEU A 42 2.72 -12.48 -6.82
C LEU A 42 2.59 -13.17 -5.46
N THR A 43 2.34 -12.38 -4.42
CA THR A 43 1.89 -12.89 -3.13
C THR A 43 0.56 -12.27 -2.73
N LEU A 44 -0.28 -13.07 -2.08
CA LEU A 44 -1.64 -12.72 -1.68
C LEU A 44 -1.88 -13.05 -0.21
N LYS A 45 -2.59 -12.17 0.49
CA LYS A 45 -3.23 -12.51 1.76
C LYS A 45 -4.64 -11.92 1.83
N ILE A 46 -5.61 -12.76 2.17
CA ILE A 46 -7.01 -12.38 2.39
C ILE A 46 -7.33 -12.60 3.86
N ILE A 47 -7.80 -11.57 4.52
CA ILE A 47 -8.22 -11.58 5.93
C ILE A 47 -9.72 -11.31 5.97
N ARG A 48 -10.47 -12.14 6.68
CA ARG A 48 -11.89 -11.93 6.97
C ARG A 48 -12.17 -12.20 8.43
N ASP A 49 -12.94 -11.34 9.07
CA ASP A 49 -13.28 -11.46 10.49
C ASP A 49 -12.02 -11.60 11.38
N GLY A 50 -10.94 -10.88 11.06
CA GLY A 50 -9.66 -10.93 11.76
C GLY A 50 -8.84 -12.21 11.52
N LYS A 51 -9.30 -13.15 10.68
CA LYS A 51 -8.61 -14.41 10.36
C LYS A 51 -8.12 -14.43 8.93
N ALA A 52 -6.92 -14.94 8.72
CA ALA A 52 -6.42 -15.22 7.37
C ALA A 52 -7.22 -16.41 6.78
N ILE A 53 -8.00 -16.14 5.72
CA ILE A 53 -8.77 -17.17 5.02
C ILE A 53 -8.04 -17.70 3.78
N LYS A 54 -7.07 -16.94 3.25
CA LYS A 54 -6.18 -17.39 2.20
C LYS A 54 -4.82 -16.70 2.33
N THR A 55 -3.76 -17.47 2.18
CA THR A 55 -2.38 -16.98 1.98
C THR A 55 -1.79 -17.80 0.84
N ALA A 56 -1.31 -17.13 -0.21
CA ALA A 56 -0.80 -17.79 -1.39
C ALA A 56 0.36 -17.02 -2.01
N ALA A 57 1.17 -17.72 -2.80
CA ALA A 57 2.23 -17.16 -3.61
C ALA A 57 2.25 -17.88 -4.97
N TYR A 58 2.55 -17.15 -6.03
CA TYR A 58 2.55 -17.66 -7.39
C TYR A 58 3.77 -17.12 -8.14
N GLY A 59 4.31 -17.90 -9.07
CA GLY A 59 5.42 -17.49 -9.93
C GLY A 59 6.75 -17.37 -9.20
N LEU A 60 7.60 -16.44 -9.63
CA LEU A 60 9.00 -16.32 -9.24
C LEU A 60 9.28 -15.00 -8.51
N ALA A 61 9.96 -15.07 -7.38
CA ALA A 61 10.53 -13.93 -6.68
C ALA A 61 11.80 -13.41 -7.39
N ASN A 62 12.52 -14.30 -8.06
CA ASN A 62 13.67 -13.95 -8.89
C ASN A 62 13.66 -14.83 -10.15
N VAL A 63 13.58 -14.21 -11.31
CA VAL A 63 13.48 -14.88 -12.60
C VAL A 63 14.82 -15.45 -13.01
N GLU A 64 15.92 -14.70 -12.83
CA GLU A 64 17.26 -15.09 -13.24
C GLU A 64 17.74 -16.35 -12.50
N LEU A 65 17.41 -16.43 -11.21
CA LEU A 65 17.82 -17.54 -10.35
C LEU A 65 16.74 -18.62 -10.21
N ASN A 66 15.60 -18.46 -10.92
CA ASN A 66 14.45 -19.36 -10.85
C ASN A 66 13.97 -19.60 -9.40
N VAL A 67 13.98 -18.56 -8.56
CA VAL A 67 13.55 -18.65 -7.16
C VAL A 67 12.04 -18.46 -7.06
N PRO A 68 11.27 -19.44 -6.54
CA PRO A 68 9.83 -19.30 -6.42
C PRO A 68 9.44 -18.22 -5.39
N ALA A 69 8.36 -17.51 -5.67
CA ALA A 69 7.74 -16.63 -4.70
C ALA A 69 7.13 -17.43 -3.54
N LYS A 70 7.22 -16.89 -2.32
CA LYS A 70 6.67 -17.47 -1.08
C LYS A 70 5.92 -16.38 -0.31
N PRO A 71 5.01 -16.73 0.61
CA PRO A 71 4.31 -15.73 1.44
C PRO A 71 5.26 -14.80 2.23
N GLU A 72 6.47 -15.28 2.53
CA GLU A 72 7.53 -14.54 3.23
C GLU A 72 8.34 -13.64 2.31
N THR A 73 8.17 -13.75 0.98
CA THR A 73 8.88 -12.92 0.02
C THR A 73 8.60 -11.45 0.26
N VAL A 74 9.68 -10.67 0.32
CA VAL A 74 9.65 -9.23 0.61
C VAL A 74 9.66 -8.45 -0.70
N PHE A 75 8.70 -7.56 -0.86
CA PHE A 75 8.54 -6.69 -2.02
C PHE A 75 8.66 -5.23 -1.59
N GLU A 76 9.06 -4.36 -2.50
CA GLU A 76 8.88 -2.92 -2.33
C GLU A 76 7.38 -2.60 -2.37
N ILE A 77 6.91 -1.80 -1.41
CA ILE A 77 5.46 -1.51 -1.32
C ILE A 77 5.10 -0.10 -1.81
N GLY A 78 6.10 0.67 -2.27
CA GLY A 78 5.88 1.98 -2.85
C GLY A 78 4.99 2.86 -1.96
N SER A 79 4.02 3.52 -2.56
CA SER A 79 3.14 4.47 -1.87
C SER A 79 2.25 3.89 -0.77
N VAL A 80 2.17 2.56 -0.59
CA VAL A 80 1.58 1.98 0.63
C VAL A 80 2.35 2.45 1.89
N THR A 81 3.61 2.86 1.75
CA THR A 81 4.41 3.54 2.78
C THR A 81 3.69 4.73 3.42
N LYS A 82 2.90 5.48 2.65
CA LYS A 82 2.23 6.70 3.11
C LYS A 82 1.29 6.48 4.29
N GLN A 83 0.69 5.31 4.38
CA GLN A 83 -0.15 4.91 5.52
C GLN A 83 0.63 4.95 6.83
N PHE A 84 1.86 4.46 6.80
CA PHE A 84 2.76 4.41 7.96
C PHE A 84 3.24 5.81 8.34
N THR A 85 3.61 6.62 7.37
CA THR A 85 4.01 8.02 7.59
C THR A 85 2.87 8.84 8.19
N ALA A 86 1.65 8.69 7.68
CA ALA A 86 0.47 9.33 8.25
C ALA A 86 0.20 8.89 9.69
N ALA A 87 0.36 7.60 9.99
CA ALA A 87 0.27 7.10 11.36
C ALA A 87 1.36 7.70 12.27
N GLY A 88 2.60 7.86 11.76
CA GLY A 88 3.69 8.51 12.48
C GLY A 88 3.34 9.94 12.92
N ILE A 89 2.76 10.73 12.02
CA ILE A 89 2.25 12.07 12.34
C ILE A 89 1.14 12.00 13.39
N LEU A 90 0.21 11.07 13.24
CA LEU A 90 -0.91 10.93 14.19
C LEU A 90 -0.46 10.47 15.58
N PHE A 91 0.61 9.68 15.71
CA PHE A 91 1.22 9.37 17.02
C PHE A 91 1.74 10.63 17.71
N LEU A 92 2.46 11.46 16.99
CA LEU A 92 2.97 12.72 17.54
C LEU A 92 1.82 13.69 17.89
N ALA A 93 0.74 13.69 17.09
CA ALA A 93 -0.46 14.47 17.40
C ALA A 93 -1.17 13.95 18.66
N GLN A 94 -1.30 12.64 18.85
CA GLN A 94 -1.88 12.03 20.05
C GLN A 94 -1.05 12.32 21.31
N GLU A 95 0.25 12.54 21.16
CA GLU A 95 1.17 12.92 22.24
C GLU A 95 1.16 14.44 22.49
N GLY A 96 0.37 15.21 21.75
CA GLY A 96 0.33 16.68 21.86
C GLY A 96 1.61 17.38 21.41
N LYS A 97 2.48 16.71 20.65
CA LYS A 97 3.76 17.27 20.15
C LYS A 97 3.60 18.11 18.89
N LEU A 98 2.52 17.91 18.16
CA LEU A 98 2.13 18.71 17.00
C LEU A 98 0.61 18.64 16.81
N SER A 99 0.07 19.54 15.97
CA SER A 99 -1.28 19.45 15.41
C SER A 99 -1.20 19.20 13.90
N VAL A 100 -2.13 18.43 13.34
CA VAL A 100 -2.21 18.30 11.88
C VAL A 100 -2.53 19.63 11.20
N ASP A 101 -3.05 20.61 11.93
CA ASP A 101 -3.36 21.95 11.44
C ASP A 101 -2.20 22.95 11.64
N ASP A 102 -1.09 22.52 12.25
CA ASP A 102 0.13 23.33 12.33
C ASP A 102 0.67 23.64 10.94
N LYS A 103 1.19 24.87 10.78
CA LYS A 103 1.96 25.24 9.61
C LYS A 103 3.27 24.45 9.57
N ILE A 104 3.64 23.94 8.39
CA ILE A 104 4.88 23.15 8.26
C ILE A 104 6.13 23.93 8.65
N SER A 105 6.14 25.28 8.53
CA SER A 105 7.21 26.16 8.94
C SER A 105 7.48 26.16 10.45
N GLN A 106 6.55 25.69 11.29
CA GLN A 106 6.76 25.50 12.72
C GLN A 106 7.67 24.29 13.03
N HIS A 107 7.75 23.34 12.10
CA HIS A 107 8.44 22.06 12.27
C HIS A 107 9.60 21.85 11.30
N LEU A 108 9.65 22.63 10.20
CA LEU A 108 10.71 22.59 9.18
C LEU A 108 11.40 23.97 9.11
N LYS A 109 12.71 23.97 9.15
CA LYS A 109 13.51 25.19 8.96
C LYS A 109 13.62 25.54 7.47
N ASP A 110 13.90 26.79 7.18
CA ASP A 110 14.23 27.32 5.85
C ASP A 110 13.20 26.98 4.78
N THR A 111 11.91 26.86 5.18
CA THR A 111 10.82 26.70 4.23
C THR A 111 10.61 27.98 3.41
N PRO A 112 10.37 27.87 2.08
CA PRO A 112 10.08 29.04 1.24
C PRO A 112 8.87 29.83 1.75
N GLU A 113 8.87 31.15 1.57
CA GLU A 113 7.74 32.02 1.92
C GLU A 113 6.44 31.57 1.21
N ALA A 114 6.54 31.09 -0.02
CA ALA A 114 5.42 30.53 -0.75
C ALA A 114 4.69 29.39 -0.04
N TRP A 115 5.36 28.70 0.92
CA TRP A 115 4.78 27.61 1.72
C TRP A 115 4.21 28.08 3.07
N ALA A 116 4.20 29.39 3.36
CA ALA A 116 3.81 29.95 4.66
C ALA A 116 2.41 29.54 5.15
N ASN A 117 1.51 29.21 4.24
CA ASN A 117 0.14 28.77 4.56
C ASN A 117 -0.07 27.25 4.41
N VAL A 118 0.98 26.48 4.11
CA VAL A 118 0.90 25.03 4.03
C VAL A 118 0.85 24.43 5.43
N THR A 119 -0.12 23.57 5.71
CA THR A 119 -0.23 22.82 6.97
C THR A 119 0.17 21.36 6.78
N ILE A 120 0.41 20.66 7.89
CA ILE A 120 0.62 19.20 7.91
C ILE A 120 -0.57 18.48 7.25
N ARG A 121 -1.80 18.92 7.51
CA ARG A 121 -3.03 18.38 6.87
C ARG A 121 -2.96 18.49 5.35
N HIS A 122 -2.51 19.61 4.81
CA HIS A 122 -2.36 19.78 3.37
C HIS A 122 -1.37 18.78 2.76
N LEU A 123 -0.28 18.46 3.46
CA LEU A 123 0.68 17.43 3.03
C LEU A 123 0.04 16.04 3.07
N LEU A 124 -0.64 15.68 4.16
CA LEU A 124 -1.28 14.38 4.38
C LEU A 124 -2.37 14.08 3.33
N THR A 125 -3.01 15.12 2.80
CA THR A 125 -4.17 15.02 1.90
C THR A 125 -3.88 15.36 0.45
N HIS A 126 -2.63 15.68 0.10
CA HIS A 126 -2.22 16.10 -1.25
C HIS A 126 -2.90 17.39 -1.74
N THR A 127 -3.15 18.31 -0.82
CA THR A 127 -3.77 19.62 -1.11
C THR A 127 -2.85 20.79 -0.84
N SER A 128 -1.55 20.56 -0.76
CA SER A 128 -0.56 21.61 -0.43
C SER A 128 -0.24 22.57 -1.56
N GLY A 129 -0.39 22.15 -2.82
CA GLY A 129 0.07 22.90 -3.99
C GLY A 129 1.57 22.87 -4.21
N ILE A 130 2.34 22.22 -3.33
CA ILE A 130 3.78 22.00 -3.52
C ILE A 130 3.98 21.00 -4.67
N LYS A 131 4.90 21.30 -5.58
CA LYS A 131 5.20 20.45 -6.72
C LYS A 131 5.83 19.12 -6.27
N SER A 132 5.38 18.01 -6.86
CA SER A 132 5.99 16.71 -6.59
C SER A 132 7.34 16.58 -7.27
N TYR A 133 8.36 16.10 -6.53
CA TYR A 133 9.68 15.86 -7.10
C TYR A 133 9.67 14.85 -8.25
N THR A 134 8.70 13.96 -8.29
CA THR A 134 8.52 12.99 -9.38
C THR A 134 8.09 13.63 -10.70
N GLY A 135 7.66 14.88 -10.67
CA GLY A 135 7.33 15.69 -11.86
C GLY A 135 8.37 16.74 -12.21
N LEU A 136 9.57 16.68 -11.63
CA LEU A 136 10.66 17.61 -11.90
C LEU A 136 11.64 17.03 -12.91
N ASP A 137 11.89 17.75 -13.98
CA ASP A 137 12.89 17.37 -14.97
C ASP A 137 14.28 17.31 -14.32
N GLY A 138 14.97 16.18 -14.50
CA GLY A 138 16.32 15.97 -13.99
C GLY A 138 16.43 15.79 -12.47
N PHE A 139 15.32 15.67 -11.73
CA PHE A 139 15.38 15.29 -10.32
C PHE A 139 15.78 13.81 -10.17
N GLN A 140 16.86 13.59 -9.46
CA GLN A 140 17.47 12.27 -9.34
C GLN A 140 17.30 11.74 -7.92
N LEU A 141 16.63 10.62 -7.75
CA LEU A 141 16.28 9.99 -6.46
C LEU A 141 17.45 9.35 -5.71
N TRP A 142 18.62 9.26 -6.33
CA TRP A 142 19.81 8.63 -5.72
C TRP A 142 20.85 9.63 -5.21
N ARG A 143 20.49 10.93 -5.11
CA ARG A 143 21.43 11.98 -4.68
C ARG A 143 21.70 11.99 -3.19
N HIS A 144 20.91 11.26 -2.41
CA HIS A 144 20.98 11.19 -0.95
C HIS A 144 20.97 12.60 -0.32
N LEU A 145 19.92 13.36 -0.69
CA LEU A 145 19.77 14.74 -0.25
C LEU A 145 19.52 14.83 1.26
N THR A 146 20.18 15.77 1.92
CA THR A 146 19.78 16.18 3.28
C THR A 146 18.43 16.91 3.24
N GLN A 147 17.76 17.03 4.41
CA GLN A 147 16.51 17.79 4.53
C GLN A 147 16.63 19.20 3.91
N ASP A 148 17.68 19.93 4.24
CA ASP A 148 17.88 21.31 3.77
C ASP A 148 18.10 21.35 2.25
N GLN A 149 18.88 20.41 1.71
CA GLN A 149 19.09 20.27 0.27
C GLN A 149 17.79 19.95 -0.45
N PHE A 150 16.96 19.04 0.12
CA PHE A 150 15.67 18.67 -0.44
C PHE A 150 14.71 19.86 -0.44
N ILE A 151 14.53 20.54 0.70
CA ILE A 151 13.66 21.73 0.81
C ILE A 151 14.12 22.82 -0.16
N LYS A 152 15.44 23.09 -0.22
CA LYS A 152 16.02 24.09 -1.13
C LYS A 152 15.83 23.74 -2.61
N ALA A 153 15.90 22.46 -2.96
CA ALA A 153 15.70 22.00 -4.35
C ALA A 153 14.26 22.21 -4.79
N ILE A 154 13.30 21.73 -3.99
CA ILE A 154 11.88 21.82 -4.30
C ILE A 154 11.34 23.25 -4.15
N GLY A 155 11.84 23.98 -3.16
CA GLY A 155 11.40 25.34 -2.85
C GLY A 155 11.68 26.40 -3.93
N LYS A 156 12.48 26.05 -4.96
CA LYS A 156 12.68 26.89 -6.16
C LYS A 156 11.53 26.79 -7.15
N GLU A 157 10.72 25.75 -7.03
CA GLU A 157 9.61 25.52 -7.93
C GLU A 157 8.40 26.37 -7.51
N PRO A 158 7.65 26.92 -8.47
CA PRO A 158 6.42 27.63 -8.16
C PRO A 158 5.37 26.66 -7.58
N MET A 159 4.50 27.20 -6.72
CA MET A 159 3.32 26.49 -6.26
C MET A 159 2.39 26.18 -7.43
N GLU A 160 1.83 24.99 -7.49
CA GLU A 160 0.89 24.58 -8.55
C GLU A 160 -0.52 25.17 -8.30
N PHE A 161 -0.87 25.40 -7.04
CA PHE A 161 -2.12 26.03 -6.58
C PHE A 161 -1.97 26.47 -5.12
N GLN A 162 -2.91 27.27 -4.61
CA GLN A 162 -2.92 27.68 -3.22
C GLN A 162 -3.36 26.50 -2.32
N PRO A 163 -2.82 26.40 -1.08
CA PRO A 163 -3.17 25.32 -0.16
C PRO A 163 -4.69 25.19 0.03
N GLY A 164 -5.21 23.98 -0.20
CA GLY A 164 -6.62 23.67 -0.10
C GLY A 164 -7.47 23.92 -1.34
N ASP A 165 -6.99 24.64 -2.35
CA ASP A 165 -7.78 24.98 -3.53
C ASP A 165 -7.94 23.81 -4.51
N SER A 166 -6.97 22.90 -4.53
CA SER A 166 -7.01 21.75 -5.43
C SER A 166 -6.40 20.51 -4.78
N TRP A 167 -6.51 19.40 -5.48
CA TRP A 167 -5.92 18.12 -5.11
C TRP A 167 -5.01 17.63 -6.23
N LYS A 168 -3.75 17.36 -5.88
CA LYS A 168 -2.79 16.75 -6.77
C LYS A 168 -1.83 15.87 -5.99
N TYR A 169 -1.75 14.60 -6.37
CA TYR A 169 -0.86 13.65 -5.70
C TYR A 169 0.59 14.16 -5.64
N CYS A 170 1.18 14.18 -4.44
CA CYS A 170 2.46 14.85 -4.21
C CYS A 170 3.35 14.01 -3.30
N ASN A 171 4.42 13.42 -3.84
CA ASN A 171 5.40 12.68 -3.06
C ASN A 171 6.25 13.59 -2.17
N THR A 172 6.56 14.81 -2.64
CA THR A 172 7.26 15.82 -1.84
C THR A 172 6.60 16.03 -0.49
N GLY A 173 5.26 16.14 -0.45
CA GLY A 173 4.52 16.32 0.79
C GLY A 173 4.80 15.21 1.80
N PHE A 174 4.83 13.95 1.35
CA PHE A 174 5.10 12.82 2.25
C PHE A 174 6.57 12.72 2.66
N SER A 175 7.53 13.15 1.83
CA SER A 175 8.93 13.28 2.27
C SER A 175 9.08 14.36 3.35
N LEU A 176 8.40 15.51 3.19
CA LEU A 176 8.37 16.57 4.22
C LEU A 176 7.75 16.08 5.54
N LEU A 177 6.69 15.24 5.49
CA LEU A 177 6.13 14.62 6.69
C LEU A 177 7.15 13.72 7.42
N GLY A 178 8.00 13.00 6.69
CA GLY A 178 9.08 12.24 7.29
C GLY A 178 10.07 13.13 8.05
N TYR A 179 10.49 14.24 7.46
CA TYR A 179 11.36 15.21 8.14
C TYR A 179 10.68 15.86 9.36
N ILE A 180 9.36 16.13 9.28
CA ILE A 180 8.59 16.61 10.44
C ILE A 180 8.63 15.56 11.57
N ILE A 181 8.46 14.28 11.25
CA ILE A 181 8.57 13.20 12.24
C ILE A 181 9.97 13.21 12.88
N GLU A 182 11.04 13.33 12.10
CA GLU A 182 12.39 13.39 12.63
C GLU A 182 12.60 14.59 13.56
N ASN A 183 12.22 15.78 13.12
CA ASN A 183 12.43 17.02 13.88
C ASN A 183 11.63 17.05 15.19
N VAL A 184 10.38 16.57 15.18
CA VAL A 184 9.51 16.58 16.36
C VAL A 184 9.83 15.44 17.33
N SER A 185 10.21 14.26 16.82
CA SER A 185 10.54 13.10 17.65
C SER A 185 11.99 13.12 18.16
N GLY A 186 12.88 13.83 17.49
CA GLY A 186 14.34 13.79 17.72
C GLY A 186 14.97 12.46 17.29
N LYS A 187 14.30 11.64 16.52
CA LYS A 187 14.75 10.32 16.04
C LYS A 187 14.79 10.29 14.52
N ASN A 188 15.70 9.49 13.96
CA ASN A 188 15.61 9.15 12.55
C ASN A 188 14.25 8.51 12.23
N TYR A 189 13.67 8.79 11.07
CA TYR A 189 12.36 8.30 10.65
C TYR A 189 12.24 6.78 10.74
N TRP A 190 13.26 6.05 10.32
CA TRP A 190 13.23 4.58 10.31
C TRP A 190 13.28 4.00 11.72
N ASP A 191 14.05 4.61 12.61
CA ASP A 191 14.12 4.23 14.03
C ASP A 191 12.77 4.52 14.70
N PHE A 192 12.19 5.70 14.44
CA PHE A 192 10.86 6.05 14.94
C PHE A 192 9.80 5.06 14.48
N MET A 193 9.74 4.74 13.18
CA MET A 193 8.78 3.77 12.65
C MET A 193 9.03 2.36 13.17
N GLY A 194 10.29 1.98 13.31
CA GLY A 194 10.70 0.71 13.92
C GLY A 194 10.14 0.54 15.34
N GLU A 195 10.38 1.53 16.19
CA GLU A 195 9.96 1.50 17.61
C GLU A 195 8.43 1.62 17.77
N ARG A 196 7.79 2.45 16.95
CA ARG A 196 6.37 2.79 17.12
C ARG A 196 5.41 1.84 16.42
N VAL A 197 5.87 1.19 15.35
CA VAL A 197 5.00 0.36 14.49
C VAL A 197 5.59 -1.02 14.29
N PHE A 198 6.77 -1.14 13.69
CA PHE A 198 7.22 -2.43 13.18
C PHE A 198 7.51 -3.44 14.30
N GLN A 199 8.24 -3.04 15.33
CA GLN A 199 8.57 -3.91 16.47
C GLN A 199 7.34 -4.26 17.33
N PRO A 200 6.47 -3.28 17.74
CA PRO A 200 5.29 -3.59 18.53
C PRO A 200 4.29 -4.52 17.84
N LEU A 201 4.22 -4.46 16.50
CA LEU A 201 3.36 -5.32 15.68
C LEU A 201 4.05 -6.63 15.26
N GLY A 202 5.32 -6.81 15.57
CA GLY A 202 6.11 -7.96 15.13
C GLY A 202 6.26 -8.02 13.61
N MET A 203 6.36 -6.89 12.94
CA MET A 203 6.57 -6.75 11.48
C MET A 203 8.05 -6.91 11.13
N ARG A 204 8.57 -8.12 11.31
CA ARG A 204 10.02 -8.40 11.29
C ARG A 204 10.64 -8.35 9.90
N ALA A 205 9.84 -8.48 8.85
CA ALA A 205 10.29 -8.42 7.46
C ALA A 205 10.12 -7.02 6.85
N THR A 206 9.49 -6.08 7.60
CA THR A 206 9.26 -4.72 7.16
C THR A 206 10.46 -3.85 7.48
N THR A 207 11.01 -3.21 6.47
CA THR A 207 12.25 -2.43 6.60
C THR A 207 12.35 -1.32 5.55
N ASN A 208 13.35 -0.46 5.72
CA ASN A 208 13.78 0.52 4.73
C ASN A 208 14.42 -0.16 3.52
N ARG A 209 14.00 0.21 2.33
CA ARG A 209 14.64 -0.25 1.08
C ARG A 209 15.83 0.64 0.73
N ARG A 210 17.01 0.21 1.16
CA ARG A 210 18.31 0.79 0.76
C ARG A 210 19.12 -0.23 -0.03
N PRO A 211 19.87 0.17 -1.06
CA PRO A 211 20.71 -0.74 -1.82
C PRO A 211 21.75 -1.47 -0.96
N SER A 212 22.27 -0.79 0.08
CA SER A 212 23.28 -1.33 0.99
C SER A 212 22.75 -2.36 2.00
N LEU A 213 21.44 -2.50 2.17
CA LEU A 213 20.86 -3.44 3.12
C LEU A 213 20.63 -4.81 2.49
N ILE A 214 21.10 -5.85 3.17
CA ILE A 214 20.73 -7.22 2.88
C ILE A 214 19.34 -7.46 3.46
N ILE A 215 18.33 -7.61 2.59
CA ILE A 215 16.96 -7.91 2.97
C ILE A 215 16.68 -9.37 2.66
N PRO A 216 16.56 -10.25 3.68
CA PRO A 216 16.27 -11.66 3.45
C PRO A 216 14.97 -11.86 2.68
N ASN A 217 14.93 -12.81 1.77
CA ASN A 217 13.78 -13.14 0.91
C ASN A 217 13.31 -12.00 0.00
N ARG A 218 14.13 -11.00 -0.29
CA ARG A 218 13.78 -9.91 -1.19
C ARG A 218 13.56 -10.42 -2.62
N ALA A 219 12.42 -10.05 -3.22
CA ALA A 219 12.19 -10.24 -4.65
C ALA A 219 13.08 -9.32 -5.49
N ALA A 220 13.43 -9.74 -6.70
CA ALA A 220 13.92 -8.86 -7.76
C ALA A 220 12.73 -8.21 -8.46
N GLY A 221 12.87 -6.94 -8.87
CA GLY A 221 11.85 -6.18 -9.59
C GLY A 221 12.03 -6.26 -11.09
N TYR A 222 10.94 -6.23 -11.84
CA TYR A 222 10.96 -6.38 -13.30
C TYR A 222 10.04 -5.37 -13.98
N GLU A 223 10.45 -4.92 -15.17
CA GLU A 223 9.57 -4.25 -16.12
C GLU A 223 9.46 -5.08 -17.40
N GLN A 224 8.42 -4.79 -18.19
CA GLN A 224 8.27 -5.38 -19.51
C GLN A 224 8.76 -4.41 -20.59
N THR A 225 9.72 -4.87 -21.39
CA THR A 225 10.19 -4.16 -22.58
C THR A 225 10.23 -5.15 -23.76
N ASN A 226 9.48 -4.87 -24.83
CA ASN A 226 9.41 -5.72 -26.02
C ASN A 226 9.11 -7.21 -25.70
N HIS A 227 8.17 -7.44 -24.79
CA HIS A 227 7.77 -8.78 -24.31
C HIS A 227 8.85 -9.56 -23.51
N LEU A 228 9.93 -8.92 -23.14
CA LEU A 228 10.96 -9.47 -22.25
C LEU A 228 10.87 -8.83 -20.88
N TRP A 229 11.21 -9.58 -19.84
CA TRP A 229 11.44 -9.00 -18.52
C TRP A 229 12.84 -8.40 -18.47
N VAL A 230 12.90 -7.15 -18.03
CA VAL A 230 14.13 -6.42 -17.77
C VAL A 230 14.22 -6.19 -16.27
N ASN A 231 15.37 -6.45 -15.66
CA ASN A 231 15.59 -6.22 -14.25
C ASN A 231 15.51 -4.73 -13.93
N ARG A 232 14.77 -4.40 -12.87
CA ARG A 232 14.63 -3.05 -12.31
C ARG A 232 14.93 -3.07 -10.83
N ASP A 233 16.14 -2.62 -10.49
CA ASP A 233 16.52 -2.39 -9.09
C ASP A 233 16.80 -0.90 -8.89
N SER A 234 16.00 -0.27 -8.05
CA SER A 234 16.03 1.18 -7.83
C SER A 234 16.58 1.52 -6.45
N ASP A 235 17.30 2.62 -6.37
CA ASP A 235 17.60 3.25 -5.08
C ASP A 235 16.39 4.08 -4.62
N LEU A 236 15.77 3.68 -3.53
CA LEU A 236 14.61 4.38 -2.95
C LEU A 236 15.00 5.29 -1.78
N THR A 237 16.28 5.58 -1.56
CA THR A 237 16.74 6.35 -0.40
C THR A 237 16.06 7.71 -0.34
N ASP A 238 16.00 8.45 -1.44
CA ASP A 238 15.37 9.77 -1.50
C ASP A 238 13.83 9.72 -1.70
N VAL A 239 13.26 8.55 -2.01
CA VAL A 239 11.81 8.34 -1.94
C VAL A 239 11.35 8.35 -0.48
N PHE A 240 12.20 7.87 0.43
CA PHE A 240 12.09 8.03 1.87
C PHE A 240 10.71 7.67 2.41
N SER A 241 10.13 8.52 3.26
CA SER A 241 8.81 8.36 3.88
C SER A 241 7.62 8.41 2.92
N ALA A 242 7.86 8.73 1.63
CA ALA A 242 6.83 8.70 0.60
C ALA A 242 6.63 7.31 -0.03
N GLY A 243 7.66 6.41 0.03
CA GLY A 243 7.55 5.15 -0.73
C GLY A 243 8.64 4.11 -0.50
N ALA A 244 9.57 4.26 0.46
CA ALA A 244 10.75 3.42 0.55
C ALA A 244 10.64 2.22 1.51
N ILE A 245 9.44 1.77 1.88
CA ILE A 245 9.27 0.56 2.69
C ILE A 245 9.30 -0.67 1.79
N ALA A 246 10.00 -1.72 2.24
CA ALA A 246 9.87 -3.08 1.76
C ALA A 246 9.18 -3.93 2.83
N SER A 247 8.28 -4.83 2.42
CA SER A 247 7.48 -5.66 3.34
C SER A 247 6.97 -6.92 2.67
N ASN A 248 6.30 -7.80 3.43
CA ASN A 248 5.58 -8.96 2.93
C ASN A 248 4.10 -8.94 3.32
N VAL A 249 3.30 -9.81 2.70
CA VAL A 249 1.84 -9.88 2.97
C VAL A 249 1.52 -10.26 4.42
N GLY A 250 2.43 -10.96 5.12
CA GLY A 250 2.27 -11.32 6.53
C GLY A 250 2.35 -10.10 7.44
N ASP A 251 3.33 -9.25 7.26
CA ASP A 251 3.53 -8.05 8.05
C ASP A 251 2.48 -6.98 7.73
N LEU A 252 2.11 -6.80 6.45
CA LEU A 252 1.02 -5.90 6.07
C LEU A 252 -0.34 -6.37 6.64
N ALA A 253 -0.55 -7.67 6.83
CA ALA A 253 -1.73 -8.18 7.50
C ALA A 253 -1.76 -7.81 8.99
N LYS A 254 -0.61 -7.84 9.69
CA LYS A 254 -0.50 -7.37 11.08
C LYS A 254 -0.79 -5.87 11.18
N TRP A 255 -0.28 -5.08 10.24
CA TRP A 255 -0.61 -3.65 10.11
C TRP A 255 -2.12 -3.44 9.95
N SER A 256 -2.74 -4.13 8.98
CA SER A 256 -4.18 -4.05 8.76
C SER A 256 -4.99 -4.40 10.02
N ALA A 257 -4.63 -5.49 10.71
CA ALA A 257 -5.31 -5.92 11.94
C ALA A 257 -5.14 -4.91 13.09
N ALA A 258 -3.97 -4.27 13.20
CA ALA A 258 -3.72 -3.25 14.23
C ALA A 258 -4.62 -2.01 14.07
N LEU A 259 -5.06 -1.73 12.85
CA LEU A 259 -5.98 -0.62 12.55
C LEU A 259 -7.46 -0.93 12.89
N ASP A 260 -7.82 -2.19 13.14
CA ASP A 260 -9.19 -2.56 13.56
C ASP A 260 -9.43 -2.21 15.04
N GLY A 261 -8.38 -2.22 15.87
CA GLY A 261 -8.44 -1.84 17.29
C GLY A 261 -7.87 -0.43 17.55
N ASP A 262 -8.00 0.05 18.80
CA ASP A 262 -7.55 1.38 19.22
C ASP A 262 -6.16 1.36 19.92
N ARG A 263 -5.48 0.22 19.88
CA ARG A 263 -4.20 0.05 20.58
C ARG A 263 -3.07 0.89 19.97
N LEU A 264 -3.08 1.05 18.65
CA LEU A 264 -2.05 1.79 17.92
C LEU A 264 -2.46 3.24 17.71
N LEU A 265 -3.62 3.44 17.12
CA LEU A 265 -4.24 4.75 16.87
C LEU A 265 -5.63 4.77 17.52
N ILE A 266 -5.94 5.80 18.29
CA ILE A 266 -7.26 5.98 18.89
C ILE A 266 -8.33 6.20 17.79
N ALA A 267 -9.59 5.93 18.12
CA ALA A 267 -10.71 6.05 17.19
C ALA A 267 -10.79 7.44 16.51
N ALA A 268 -10.53 8.51 17.25
CA ALA A 268 -10.54 9.88 16.73
C ALA A 268 -9.46 10.12 15.67
N SER A 269 -8.25 9.58 15.85
CA SER A 269 -7.16 9.68 14.87
C SER A 269 -7.47 8.89 13.60
N LYS A 270 -8.03 7.69 13.74
CA LYS A 270 -8.47 6.87 12.59
C LYS A 270 -9.62 7.53 11.83
N ALA A 271 -10.56 8.17 12.53
CA ALA A 271 -11.63 8.92 11.90
C ALA A 271 -11.08 10.06 11.03
N GLN A 272 -10.11 10.83 11.53
CA GLN A 272 -9.44 11.85 10.71
C GLN A 272 -8.69 11.23 9.53
N MET A 273 -7.96 10.14 9.77
CA MET A 273 -7.17 9.44 8.73
C MET A 273 -8.03 8.98 7.56
N TRP A 274 -9.26 8.55 7.81
CA TRP A 274 -10.17 7.99 6.80
C TRP A 274 -11.32 8.92 6.41
N THR A 275 -11.22 10.19 6.74
CA THR A 275 -12.17 11.22 6.27
C THR A 275 -11.69 11.77 4.94
N PRO A 276 -12.51 11.69 3.87
CA PRO A 276 -12.20 12.32 2.59
C PRO A 276 -11.98 13.82 2.74
N VAL A 277 -10.91 14.35 2.15
CA VAL A 277 -10.58 15.77 2.26
C VAL A 277 -11.60 16.64 1.52
N LYS A 278 -11.97 17.74 2.15
CA LYS A 278 -12.81 18.80 1.57
C LYS A 278 -11.92 19.98 1.15
N LEU A 279 -12.05 20.42 -0.10
CA LEU A 279 -11.35 21.56 -0.65
C LEU A 279 -11.99 22.90 -0.22
N ASN A 280 -11.31 24.00 -0.45
CA ASN A 280 -11.80 25.35 -0.13
C ASN A 280 -13.10 25.70 -0.88
N ASP A 281 -13.31 25.15 -2.09
CA ASP A 281 -14.57 25.31 -2.86
C ASP A 281 -15.71 24.39 -2.40
N GLY A 282 -15.50 23.62 -1.34
CA GLY A 282 -16.46 22.69 -0.77
C GLY A 282 -16.51 21.31 -1.40
N LYS A 283 -15.79 21.05 -2.51
CA LYS A 283 -15.75 19.74 -3.15
C LYS A 283 -14.94 18.76 -2.33
N THR A 284 -15.39 17.51 -2.31
CA THR A 284 -14.68 16.41 -1.62
C THR A 284 -13.84 15.61 -2.57
N ARG A 285 -12.64 15.22 -2.16
CA ARG A 285 -11.77 14.26 -2.84
C ARG A 285 -11.71 12.96 -2.06
N LYS A 286 -11.73 11.85 -2.75
CA LYS A 286 -11.75 10.49 -2.17
C LYS A 286 -10.38 10.09 -1.59
N TYR A 287 -9.77 10.99 -0.81
CA TYR A 287 -8.46 10.78 -0.19
C TYR A 287 -8.42 11.36 1.22
N GLY A 288 -7.93 10.56 2.16
CA GLY A 288 -7.69 10.94 3.55
C GLY A 288 -6.19 11.13 3.83
N PHE A 289 -5.72 10.76 5.02
CA PHE A 289 -4.31 10.86 5.39
C PHE A 289 -3.55 9.60 4.93
N GLY A 290 -3.04 9.62 3.70
CA GLY A 290 -2.32 8.48 3.12
C GLY A 290 -3.20 7.30 2.72
N TRP A 291 -4.51 7.51 2.51
CA TRP A 291 -5.47 6.49 2.13
C TRP A 291 -6.46 7.00 1.07
N ASN A 292 -6.74 6.19 0.07
CA ASN A 292 -7.94 6.33 -0.74
C ASN A 292 -9.14 5.90 0.10
N VAL A 293 -10.24 6.66 0.00
CA VAL A 293 -11.50 6.40 0.70
C VAL A 293 -12.61 6.47 -0.32
N ASP A 294 -13.01 5.31 -0.84
CA ASP A 294 -14.00 5.19 -1.92
C ASP A 294 -14.93 3.98 -1.68
N ALA A 295 -15.50 3.45 -2.74
CA ALA A 295 -16.30 2.23 -2.70
C ALA A 295 -15.99 1.36 -3.92
N VAL A 296 -16.12 0.03 -3.76
CA VAL A 296 -16.05 -0.98 -4.81
C VAL A 296 -17.38 -1.74 -4.77
N GLU A 297 -18.14 -1.73 -5.87
CA GLU A 297 -19.48 -2.33 -5.95
C GLU A 297 -20.42 -1.93 -4.81
N GLY A 298 -20.32 -0.68 -4.33
CA GLY A 298 -21.11 -0.17 -3.21
C GLY A 298 -20.54 -0.47 -1.82
N HIS A 299 -19.54 -1.32 -1.70
CA HIS A 299 -18.86 -1.64 -0.44
C HIS A 299 -17.80 -0.59 -0.12
N LYS A 300 -17.84 0.00 1.09
CA LYS A 300 -16.87 1.00 1.54
C LYS A 300 -15.46 0.43 1.47
N ASN A 301 -14.58 1.15 0.78
CA ASN A 301 -13.18 0.77 0.62
C ASN A 301 -12.25 1.82 1.21
N ILE A 302 -11.29 1.38 2.00
CA ILE A 302 -10.18 2.16 2.53
C ILE A 302 -8.91 1.44 2.12
N GLY A 303 -8.17 1.99 1.16
CA GLY A 303 -7.02 1.29 0.61
C GLY A 303 -5.97 2.23 0.05
N HIS A 304 -4.83 1.69 -0.31
CA HIS A 304 -3.81 2.37 -1.09
C HIS A 304 -3.04 1.38 -1.95
N GLY A 305 -2.75 1.78 -3.16
CA GLY A 305 -1.80 1.12 -4.02
C GLY A 305 -0.41 1.71 -3.86
N GLY A 306 0.58 1.01 -4.34
CA GLY A 306 1.96 1.50 -4.41
C GLY A 306 2.65 0.94 -5.63
N SER A 307 3.49 1.76 -6.24
CA SER A 307 4.33 1.38 -7.37
C SER A 307 5.73 1.95 -7.15
N THR A 308 6.71 1.16 -7.51
CA THR A 308 8.11 1.55 -7.68
C THR A 308 8.61 0.91 -8.97
N SER A 309 9.80 1.25 -9.43
CA SER A 309 10.37 0.57 -10.58
C SER A 309 10.48 -0.94 -10.29
N GLY A 310 9.71 -1.73 -11.02
CA GLY A 310 9.70 -3.19 -10.91
C GLY A 310 8.77 -3.79 -9.86
N PHE A 311 7.96 -2.99 -9.13
CA PHE A 311 7.05 -3.52 -8.11
C PHE A 311 5.70 -2.79 -8.10
N SER A 312 4.64 -3.56 -7.85
CA SER A 312 3.29 -3.05 -7.58
C SER A 312 2.72 -3.72 -6.34
N ALA A 313 2.11 -2.93 -5.47
CA ALA A 313 1.61 -3.36 -4.17
C ALA A 313 0.22 -2.78 -3.90
N SER A 314 -0.59 -3.48 -3.13
CA SER A 314 -1.89 -2.98 -2.70
C SER A 314 -2.33 -3.55 -1.37
N ILE A 315 -2.96 -2.70 -0.56
CA ILE A 315 -3.75 -3.09 0.59
C ILE A 315 -5.13 -2.45 0.45
N GLN A 316 -6.17 -3.28 0.41
CA GLN A 316 -7.57 -2.87 0.28
C GLN A 316 -8.36 -3.42 1.46
N ARG A 317 -8.99 -2.52 2.23
CA ARG A 317 -9.79 -2.84 3.41
C ARG A 317 -11.24 -2.48 3.17
N PHE A 318 -12.12 -3.37 3.51
CA PHE A 318 -13.57 -3.24 3.44
C PHE A 318 -14.14 -3.39 4.86
N PRO A 319 -14.17 -2.30 5.64
CA PRO A 319 -14.48 -2.38 7.07
C PRO A 319 -15.85 -2.97 7.36
N ASP A 320 -16.86 -2.63 6.56
CA ASP A 320 -18.23 -3.09 6.74
C ASP A 320 -18.37 -4.60 6.47
N ASP A 321 -17.50 -5.16 5.60
CA ASP A 321 -17.41 -6.59 5.30
C ASP A 321 -16.41 -7.33 6.19
N ARG A 322 -15.69 -6.60 7.05
CA ARG A 322 -14.56 -7.10 7.86
C ARG A 322 -13.55 -7.88 7.02
N LEU A 323 -13.29 -7.38 5.80
CA LEU A 323 -12.45 -8.00 4.79
C LEU A 323 -11.23 -7.09 4.50
N ALA A 324 -10.07 -7.72 4.33
CA ALA A 324 -8.90 -7.05 3.75
C ALA A 324 -8.22 -7.97 2.74
N VAL A 325 -7.76 -7.38 1.63
CA VAL A 325 -7.03 -8.07 0.57
C VAL A 325 -5.70 -7.35 0.36
N ILE A 326 -4.61 -8.10 0.42
CA ILE A 326 -3.24 -7.61 0.25
C ILE A 326 -2.61 -8.37 -0.90
N ILE A 327 -2.12 -7.65 -1.91
CA ILE A 327 -1.42 -8.21 -3.07
C ILE A 327 -0.11 -7.45 -3.27
N LEU A 328 0.98 -8.21 -3.45
CA LEU A 328 2.30 -7.70 -3.78
C LEU A 328 2.80 -8.43 -5.03
N THR A 329 3.37 -7.69 -5.96
CA THR A 329 3.90 -8.21 -7.23
C THR A 329 5.26 -7.61 -7.54
N ASN A 330 6.09 -8.32 -8.29
CA ASN A 330 7.36 -7.83 -8.78
C ASN A 330 7.30 -7.44 -10.28
N THR A 331 6.33 -6.63 -10.61
CA THR A 331 6.18 -5.95 -11.91
C THR A 331 5.93 -4.46 -11.70
N ASP A 332 6.42 -3.63 -12.60
CA ASP A 332 6.19 -2.18 -12.62
C ASP A 332 4.79 -1.79 -13.09
N GLU A 333 4.03 -2.73 -13.66
CA GLU A 333 2.62 -2.50 -14.00
C GLU A 333 1.79 -2.27 -12.72
N GLU A 334 1.11 -1.13 -12.63
CA GLU A 334 0.32 -0.72 -11.46
C GLU A 334 -0.99 -1.55 -11.31
N ILE A 335 -0.87 -2.86 -11.36
CA ILE A 335 -1.99 -3.81 -11.42
C ILE A 335 -2.50 -4.27 -10.05
N ALA A 336 -1.66 -4.23 -8.99
CA ALA A 336 -1.97 -4.85 -7.70
C ALA A 336 -3.28 -4.34 -7.08
N THR A 337 -3.62 -3.04 -7.28
CA THR A 337 -4.87 -2.47 -6.76
C THR A 337 -6.09 -3.03 -7.47
N THR A 338 -6.04 -3.16 -8.79
CA THR A 338 -7.11 -3.77 -9.59
C THR A 338 -7.31 -5.22 -9.16
N LEU A 339 -6.24 -6.00 -9.09
CA LEU A 339 -6.31 -7.40 -8.66
C LEU A 339 -6.90 -7.54 -7.25
N ALA A 340 -6.48 -6.69 -6.30
CA ALA A 340 -6.96 -6.77 -4.92
C ALA A 340 -8.45 -6.41 -4.80
N ARG A 341 -8.93 -5.44 -5.55
CA ARG A 341 -10.35 -5.04 -5.60
C ARG A 341 -11.20 -6.13 -6.23
N GLU A 342 -10.79 -6.68 -7.37
CA GLU A 342 -11.49 -7.80 -8.03
C GLU A 342 -11.54 -9.05 -7.13
N VAL A 343 -10.42 -9.41 -6.50
CA VAL A 343 -10.40 -10.52 -5.52
C VAL A 343 -11.39 -10.28 -4.37
N ALA A 344 -11.53 -9.04 -3.91
CA ALA A 344 -12.46 -8.72 -2.83
C ALA A 344 -13.92 -8.98 -3.24
N THR A 345 -14.30 -8.75 -4.50
CA THR A 345 -15.69 -8.96 -4.97
C THR A 345 -16.15 -10.41 -4.82
N PHE A 346 -15.24 -11.39 -4.90
CA PHE A 346 -15.59 -12.81 -4.66
C PHE A 346 -16.08 -13.07 -3.23
N PHE A 347 -15.84 -12.15 -2.32
CA PHE A 347 -16.17 -12.27 -0.90
C PHE A 347 -17.31 -11.34 -0.45
N PHE A 348 -17.77 -10.43 -1.30
CA PHE A 348 -18.89 -9.57 -0.96
C PHE A 348 -20.17 -10.38 -0.76
N THR A 349 -20.98 -9.98 0.20
CA THR A 349 -22.34 -10.51 0.36
C THR A 349 -23.26 -9.68 -0.51
N LYS A 350 -24.12 -10.34 -1.29
CA LYS A 350 -25.14 -9.62 -2.08
C LYS A 350 -25.97 -8.73 -1.13
N PRO A 351 -26.26 -7.47 -1.51
CA PRO A 351 -27.19 -6.63 -0.76
C PRO A 351 -28.52 -7.36 -0.58
N GLY A 352 -28.96 -7.55 0.66
CA GLY A 352 -30.24 -8.20 0.97
C GLY A 352 -30.18 -9.67 1.42
N ALA A 353 -29.01 -10.30 1.48
CA ALA A 353 -28.86 -11.60 2.15
C ALA A 353 -28.64 -11.37 3.66
N THR A 354 -29.73 -11.18 4.40
CA THR A 354 -29.74 -11.26 5.88
C THR A 354 -29.26 -12.65 6.31
N LYS A 355 -28.32 -12.66 7.29
CA LYS A 355 -27.88 -13.88 7.99
C LYS A 355 -29.01 -14.45 8.83
#